data_356e9cdcf70bf06f3ee2fddf5cdd8a79
#
_entry.id   356e9cdcf70bf06f3ee2fddf5cdd8a79
#
_cell.length_a   1.000
_cell.length_b   1.000
_cell.length_c   1.000
_cell.angle_alpha   90.00
_cell.angle_beta   90.00
_cell.angle_gamma   90.00
#
_symmetry.space_group_name_H-M   'P 1'
#
loop_
_entity.id
_entity.type
_entity.pdbx_description
1 polymer ?
#
loop_
_entity_poly.entity_id
_entity_poly.type
_entity_poly.pdbx_seq_one_letter_code
_entity_poly.pdbx_strand_id
1 'polypeptide(L)'
;MGSTRTYIREDDLGAQALLDELTWAYERGWQPADMLHVAARSGDLSDVPLGAAAVLFDAHRSRAEDRAPEGWLRQLRIVADHHPHLAALATRIPPGDRGPLFGAALQRALPDVTRFQVTGLAFTWKYLPRFTVLAPPPSQWPPLRTAAAADTVPDPRILDRIRGLLSKAESTDFPEEAEALTTKAQELVTRYAVSAALLAGEDESSGIRGMRVHLDNPYAKEKVLLLTAIGSANRARTVWFAKVGIATVVGGDVELRQIEVLFGSLLVQATRAMAVAGTGGRVGGGATAFRRAFLAGYAGRIGERLREADARATVDAAADADLPMTTLAPILARRSEAVDEEFRRLFPATRSSRTRTVDAEGWHAGREAAENACLTSPSTSGPQ
;
A
#
# COMPACT_ATOMS: atom_id res chain seq x y z
N MET A 1 0.49 -55.38 -31.16
CA MET A 1 0.65 -53.93 -31.35
C MET A 1 -0.36 -53.25 -30.44
N GLY A 2 0.06 -52.92 -29.24
CA GLY A 2 -0.78 -52.26 -28.25
C GLY A 2 -0.62 -50.74 -28.41
N SER A 3 -1.71 -50.10 -28.79
CA SER A 3 -1.79 -48.63 -28.83
C SER A 3 -1.84 -48.09 -27.40
N THR A 4 -0.74 -47.53 -26.94
CA THR A 4 -0.67 -46.78 -25.68
C THR A 4 -1.47 -45.51 -25.89
N ARG A 5 -2.75 -45.50 -25.58
CA ARG A 5 -3.52 -44.30 -25.41
C ARG A 5 -2.87 -43.52 -24.24
N THR A 6 -2.14 -42.47 -24.56
CA THR A 6 -1.76 -41.45 -23.60
C THR A 6 -3.04 -40.83 -23.05
N TYR A 7 -3.46 -41.29 -21.86
CA TYR A 7 -4.47 -40.59 -21.08
C TYR A 7 -3.91 -39.23 -20.76
N ILE A 8 -4.34 -38.19 -21.48
CA ILE A 8 -4.25 -36.83 -21.03
C ILE A 8 -5.05 -36.82 -19.72
N ARG A 9 -4.35 -36.69 -18.60
CA ARG A 9 -5.01 -36.59 -17.29
C ARG A 9 -5.97 -35.41 -17.38
N GLU A 10 -7.26 -35.66 -17.16
CA GLU A 10 -8.34 -34.67 -17.06
C GLU A 10 -8.17 -33.70 -15.87
N ASP A 11 -7.07 -33.79 -15.12
CA ASP A 11 -6.80 -33.08 -13.86
C ASP A 11 -6.01 -31.78 -14.02
N ASP A 12 -5.78 -31.32 -15.24
CA ASP A 12 -5.13 -30.01 -15.42
C ASP A 12 -6.17 -28.88 -15.32
N LEU A 13 -6.31 -28.32 -14.11
CA LEU A 13 -7.13 -27.13 -13.84
C LEU A 13 -6.71 -25.89 -14.64
N GLY A 14 -5.72 -25.98 -15.52
CA GLY A 14 -5.13 -24.82 -16.18
C GLY A 14 -4.11 -24.10 -15.29
N ALA A 15 -3.61 -24.77 -14.26
CA ALA A 15 -2.67 -24.24 -13.29
C ALA A 15 -1.38 -23.70 -13.93
N GLN A 16 -0.88 -24.37 -14.98
CA GLN A 16 0.28 -23.90 -15.73
C GLN A 16 0.01 -22.53 -16.38
N ALA A 17 -1.15 -22.37 -17.03
CA ALA A 17 -1.50 -21.10 -17.66
C ALA A 17 -1.60 -19.96 -16.63
N LEU A 18 -2.15 -20.24 -15.44
CA LEU A 18 -2.22 -19.26 -14.35
C LEU A 18 -0.81 -18.81 -13.90
N LEU A 19 0.13 -19.74 -13.75
CA LEU A 19 1.51 -19.44 -13.37
C LEU A 19 2.26 -18.70 -14.47
N ASP A 20 2.01 -19.04 -15.73
CA ASP A 20 2.64 -18.36 -16.87
C ASP A 20 2.16 -16.90 -16.96
N GLU A 21 0.87 -16.65 -16.79
CA GLU A 21 0.31 -15.30 -16.79
C GLU A 21 0.75 -14.49 -15.56
N LEU A 22 0.93 -15.12 -14.39
CA LEU A 22 1.51 -14.49 -13.22
C LEU A 22 2.96 -14.05 -13.48
N THR A 23 3.79 -14.94 -13.99
CA THR A 23 5.19 -14.65 -14.36
C THR A 23 5.24 -13.50 -15.38
N TRP A 24 4.38 -13.56 -16.39
CA TRP A 24 4.28 -12.53 -17.40
C TRP A 24 3.84 -11.17 -16.85
N ALA A 25 2.91 -11.16 -15.89
CA ALA A 25 2.49 -9.95 -15.21
C ALA A 25 3.64 -9.32 -14.41
N TYR A 26 4.44 -10.13 -13.71
CA TYR A 26 5.61 -9.66 -12.98
C TYR A 26 6.64 -8.98 -13.89
N GLU A 27 6.94 -9.57 -15.06
CA GLU A 27 7.83 -8.97 -16.05
C GLU A 27 7.29 -7.65 -16.63
N ARG A 28 6.01 -7.41 -16.48
CA ARG A 28 5.33 -6.17 -16.91
C ARG A 28 5.20 -5.16 -15.78
N GLY A 29 5.87 -5.38 -14.65
CA GLY A 29 5.97 -4.46 -13.54
C GLY A 29 4.93 -4.67 -12.42
N TRP A 30 4.12 -5.72 -12.47
CA TRP A 30 3.20 -6.08 -11.40
C TRP A 30 3.96 -6.74 -10.23
N GLN A 31 3.40 -6.66 -9.03
CA GLN A 31 3.99 -7.20 -7.80
C GLN A 31 3.00 -8.16 -7.10
N PRO A 32 3.45 -9.00 -6.15
CA PRO A 32 2.60 -9.98 -5.48
C PRO A 32 1.30 -9.40 -4.91
N ALA A 33 1.37 -8.31 -4.17
CA ALA A 33 0.20 -7.68 -3.57
C ALA A 33 -0.77 -7.08 -4.61
N ASP A 34 -0.24 -6.62 -5.75
CA ASP A 34 -1.07 -6.11 -6.85
C ASP A 34 -1.92 -7.21 -7.46
N MET A 35 -1.33 -8.42 -7.61
CA MET A 35 -2.02 -9.57 -8.21
C MET A 35 -3.21 -10.01 -7.35
N LEU A 36 -3.05 -9.98 -6.01
CA LEU A 36 -4.13 -10.26 -5.09
C LEU A 36 -5.20 -9.15 -5.09
N HIS A 37 -4.76 -7.89 -5.14
CA HIS A 37 -5.68 -6.77 -5.24
C HIS A 37 -6.55 -6.83 -6.50
N VAL A 38 -5.95 -7.18 -7.65
CA VAL A 38 -6.68 -7.39 -8.89
C VAL A 38 -7.65 -8.58 -8.76
N ALA A 39 -7.21 -9.69 -8.16
CA ALA A 39 -8.07 -10.85 -7.90
C ALA A 39 -9.27 -10.47 -7.00
N ALA A 40 -9.06 -9.70 -5.94
CA ALA A 40 -10.14 -9.21 -5.08
C ALA A 40 -11.16 -8.31 -5.80
N ARG A 41 -10.76 -7.65 -6.88
CA ARG A 41 -11.62 -6.76 -7.67
C ARG A 41 -12.40 -7.47 -8.79
N SER A 42 -12.12 -8.73 -9.06
CA SER A 42 -12.85 -9.53 -10.07
C SER A 42 -14.34 -9.73 -9.71
N GLY A 43 -14.65 -9.67 -8.42
CA GLY A 43 -15.99 -9.91 -7.88
C GLY A 43 -16.26 -11.37 -7.52
N ASP A 44 -15.35 -12.30 -7.81
CA ASP A 44 -15.41 -13.68 -7.34
C ASP A 44 -14.54 -13.83 -6.08
N LEU A 45 -15.17 -14.20 -4.98
CA LEU A 45 -14.50 -14.36 -3.68
C LEU A 45 -13.46 -15.49 -3.67
N SER A 46 -13.56 -16.46 -4.58
CA SER A 46 -12.60 -17.55 -4.72
C SER A 46 -11.30 -17.14 -5.41
N ASP A 47 -11.28 -16.01 -6.12
CA ASP A 47 -10.10 -15.54 -6.86
C ASP A 47 -8.97 -15.12 -5.94
N VAL A 48 -9.24 -14.62 -4.73
CA VAL A 48 -8.20 -14.21 -3.78
C VAL A 48 -7.41 -15.41 -3.25
N PRO A 49 -8.01 -16.47 -2.69
CA PRO A 49 -7.28 -17.67 -2.29
C PRO A 49 -6.55 -18.33 -3.47
N LEU A 50 -7.17 -18.36 -4.65
CA LEU A 50 -6.57 -18.90 -5.87
C LEU A 50 -5.32 -18.10 -6.28
N GLY A 51 -5.43 -16.77 -6.29
CA GLY A 51 -4.32 -15.85 -6.56
C GLY A 51 -3.19 -15.99 -5.53
N ALA A 52 -3.54 -16.10 -4.24
CA ALA A 52 -2.58 -16.31 -3.16
C ALA A 52 -1.82 -17.63 -3.32
N ALA A 53 -2.51 -18.72 -3.68
CA ALA A 53 -1.87 -20.00 -3.95
C ALA A 53 -0.87 -19.91 -5.12
N ALA A 54 -1.25 -19.25 -6.22
CA ALA A 54 -0.36 -19.06 -7.36
C ALA A 54 0.87 -18.19 -7.01
N VAL A 55 0.67 -17.08 -6.29
CA VAL A 55 1.75 -16.18 -5.84
C VAL A 55 2.73 -16.88 -4.91
N LEU A 56 2.25 -17.61 -3.90
CA LEU A 56 3.10 -18.33 -2.94
C LEU A 56 3.83 -19.49 -3.58
N PHE A 57 3.16 -20.23 -4.45
CA PHE A 57 3.81 -21.31 -5.20
C PHE A 57 4.90 -20.78 -6.15
N ASP A 58 4.61 -19.71 -6.90
CA ASP A 58 5.61 -19.11 -7.79
C ASP A 58 6.81 -18.55 -7.02
N ALA A 59 6.57 -17.94 -5.85
CA ALA A 59 7.63 -17.48 -4.97
C ALA A 59 8.56 -18.62 -4.49
N HIS A 60 7.98 -19.76 -4.10
CA HIS A 60 8.75 -20.95 -3.72
C HIS A 60 9.51 -21.53 -4.92
N ARG A 61 8.84 -21.71 -6.04
CA ARG A 61 9.41 -22.26 -7.29
C ARG A 61 10.59 -21.42 -7.80
N SER A 62 10.46 -20.09 -7.78
CA SER A 62 11.48 -19.14 -8.23
C SER A 62 12.58 -18.91 -7.21
N ARG A 63 12.46 -19.48 -5.99
CA ARG A 63 13.35 -19.22 -4.86
C ARG A 63 13.42 -17.72 -4.54
N ALA A 64 12.27 -17.06 -4.50
CA ALA A 64 12.18 -15.64 -4.24
C ALA A 64 12.81 -15.25 -2.90
N GLU A 65 12.71 -16.11 -1.89
CA GLU A 65 13.32 -15.91 -0.56
C GLU A 65 14.82 -15.60 -0.62
N ASP A 66 15.56 -16.24 -1.55
CA ASP A 66 17.01 -16.10 -1.71
C ASP A 66 17.41 -14.96 -2.66
N ARG A 67 16.48 -14.43 -3.47
CA ARG A 67 16.80 -13.62 -4.63
C ARG A 67 16.03 -12.29 -4.73
N ALA A 68 14.80 -12.27 -4.23
CA ALA A 68 13.93 -11.11 -4.42
C ALA A 68 14.34 -9.92 -3.53
N PRO A 69 14.06 -8.69 -3.98
CA PRO A 69 14.24 -7.50 -3.15
C PRO A 69 13.38 -7.52 -1.89
N GLU A 70 13.83 -6.86 -0.82
CA GLU A 70 13.14 -6.86 0.49
C GLU A 70 11.69 -6.36 0.40
N GLY A 71 11.39 -5.37 -0.43
CA GLY A 71 10.03 -4.90 -0.64
C GLY A 71 9.09 -5.97 -1.22
N TRP A 72 9.64 -6.88 -2.07
CA TRP A 72 8.92 -8.01 -2.62
C TRP A 72 8.70 -9.09 -1.55
N LEU A 73 9.76 -9.42 -0.79
CA LEU A 73 9.69 -10.39 0.30
C LEU A 73 8.68 -9.97 1.38
N ARG A 74 8.59 -8.68 1.70
CA ARG A 74 7.59 -8.17 2.63
C ARG A 74 6.17 -8.43 2.15
N GLN A 75 5.89 -8.22 0.85
CA GLN A 75 4.59 -8.53 0.28
C GLN A 75 4.29 -10.03 0.35
N LEU A 76 5.25 -10.88 0.03
CA LEU A 76 5.08 -12.34 0.12
C LEU A 76 4.83 -12.81 1.56
N ARG A 77 5.51 -12.23 2.55
CA ARG A 77 5.24 -12.50 3.98
C ARG A 77 3.81 -12.15 4.37
N ILE A 78 3.33 -10.96 3.98
CA ILE A 78 1.94 -10.55 4.23
C ILE A 78 0.95 -11.54 3.59
N VAL A 79 1.20 -11.97 2.37
CA VAL A 79 0.35 -12.98 1.70
C VAL A 79 0.37 -14.30 2.46
N ALA A 80 1.55 -14.75 2.90
CA ALA A 80 1.71 -16.00 3.65
C ALA A 80 1.02 -15.95 5.02
N ASP A 81 1.10 -14.81 5.72
CA ASP A 81 0.45 -14.59 7.01
C ASP A 81 -1.09 -14.64 6.91
N HIS A 82 -1.65 -14.10 5.82
CA HIS A 82 -3.10 -14.18 5.56
C HIS A 82 -3.56 -15.54 5.04
N HIS A 83 -2.66 -16.32 4.45
CA HIS A 83 -2.97 -17.63 3.86
C HIS A 83 -1.98 -18.73 4.31
N PRO A 84 -1.83 -18.99 5.63
CA PRO A 84 -0.77 -19.86 6.15
C PRO A 84 -0.87 -21.32 5.64
N HIS A 85 -2.09 -21.82 5.40
CA HIS A 85 -2.29 -23.15 4.84
C HIS A 85 -1.80 -23.27 3.39
N LEU A 86 -1.94 -22.20 2.58
CA LEU A 86 -1.44 -22.15 1.20
C LEU A 86 0.09 -22.00 1.18
N ALA A 87 0.66 -21.22 2.10
CA ALA A 87 2.10 -21.12 2.27
C ALA A 87 2.72 -22.48 2.61
N ALA A 88 2.15 -23.22 3.58
CA ALA A 88 2.59 -24.56 3.93
C ALA A 88 2.42 -25.56 2.78
N LEU A 89 1.43 -25.37 1.90
CA LEU A 89 1.25 -26.18 0.70
C LEU A 89 2.37 -25.91 -0.31
N ALA A 90 2.68 -24.64 -0.57
CA ALA A 90 3.69 -24.23 -1.54
C ALA A 90 5.07 -24.87 -1.22
N THR A 91 5.45 -24.94 0.06
CA THR A 91 6.74 -25.54 0.48
C THR A 91 6.82 -27.06 0.29
N ARG A 92 5.68 -27.76 0.10
CA ARG A 92 5.64 -29.21 -0.13
C ARG A 92 5.83 -29.59 -1.59
N ILE A 93 5.80 -28.64 -2.50
CA ILE A 93 5.95 -28.88 -3.93
C ILE A 93 7.41 -28.63 -4.30
N PRO A 94 8.07 -29.55 -5.01
CA PRO A 94 9.47 -29.38 -5.38
C PRO A 94 9.71 -28.09 -6.18
N PRO A 95 10.79 -27.37 -5.93
CA PRO A 95 11.24 -26.28 -6.80
C PRO A 95 11.41 -26.80 -8.23
N GLY A 96 10.89 -26.06 -9.22
CA GLY A 96 10.98 -26.45 -10.63
C GLY A 96 9.76 -27.20 -11.18
N ASP A 97 8.75 -27.52 -10.35
CA ASP A 97 7.45 -27.99 -10.87
C ASP A 97 6.85 -26.92 -11.81
N ARG A 98 6.35 -27.36 -12.95
CA ARG A 98 5.78 -26.47 -13.97
C ARG A 98 4.26 -26.51 -14.03
N GLY A 99 3.60 -26.91 -12.95
CA GLY A 99 2.16 -26.85 -12.84
C GLY A 99 1.43 -28.14 -12.48
N PRO A 100 1.86 -29.34 -12.91
CA PRO A 100 1.10 -30.56 -12.62
C PRO A 100 0.91 -30.85 -11.13
N LEU A 101 1.97 -30.71 -10.32
CA LEU A 101 1.86 -30.90 -8.87
C LEU A 101 1.14 -29.74 -8.21
N PHE A 102 1.31 -28.52 -8.71
CA PHE A 102 0.57 -27.36 -8.24
C PHE A 102 -0.93 -27.52 -8.48
N GLY A 103 -1.35 -27.93 -9.68
CA GLY A 103 -2.78 -28.18 -9.96
C GLY A 103 -3.41 -29.20 -9.02
N ALA A 104 -2.71 -30.34 -8.79
CA ALA A 104 -3.18 -31.37 -7.86
C ALA A 104 -3.20 -30.90 -6.39
N ALA A 105 -2.26 -30.05 -5.99
CA ALA A 105 -2.22 -29.47 -4.65
C ALA A 105 -3.30 -28.41 -4.47
N LEU A 106 -3.51 -27.57 -5.48
CA LEU A 106 -4.55 -26.55 -5.53
C LEU A 106 -5.94 -27.17 -5.34
N GLN A 107 -6.24 -28.25 -6.06
CA GLN A 107 -7.52 -28.95 -5.97
C GLN A 107 -7.76 -29.54 -4.58
N ARG A 108 -6.70 -29.99 -3.88
CA ARG A 108 -6.82 -30.45 -2.49
C ARG A 108 -7.04 -29.32 -1.49
N ALA A 109 -6.39 -28.18 -1.69
CA ALA A 109 -6.48 -27.03 -0.78
C ALA A 109 -7.77 -26.22 -0.99
N LEU A 110 -8.24 -26.15 -2.21
CA LEU A 110 -9.42 -25.39 -2.65
C LEU A 110 -10.31 -26.34 -3.50
N PRO A 111 -11.01 -27.31 -2.88
CA PRO A 111 -11.73 -28.36 -3.60
C PRO A 111 -12.87 -27.83 -4.48
N ASP A 112 -13.43 -26.69 -4.13
CA ASP A 112 -14.52 -26.05 -4.86
C ASP A 112 -14.04 -25.19 -6.05
N VAL A 113 -12.73 -25.02 -6.23
CA VAL A 113 -12.16 -24.28 -7.34
C VAL A 113 -12.29 -25.07 -8.62
N THR A 114 -12.92 -24.45 -9.60
CA THR A 114 -13.17 -25.03 -10.92
C THR A 114 -12.14 -24.58 -11.94
N ARG A 115 -11.98 -25.36 -13.02
CA ARG A 115 -11.15 -24.94 -14.17
C ARG A 115 -11.59 -23.59 -14.73
N PHE A 116 -12.88 -23.29 -14.71
CA PHE A 116 -13.41 -22.01 -15.19
C PHE A 116 -12.87 -20.84 -14.39
N GLN A 117 -12.80 -20.94 -13.05
CA GLN A 117 -12.25 -19.91 -12.18
C GLN A 117 -10.74 -19.73 -12.40
N VAL A 118 -9.99 -20.84 -12.48
CA VAL A 118 -8.55 -20.79 -12.75
C VAL A 118 -8.25 -20.09 -14.09
N THR A 119 -8.98 -20.47 -15.15
CA THR A 119 -8.80 -19.87 -16.46
C THR A 119 -9.32 -18.43 -16.52
N GLY A 120 -10.37 -18.10 -15.77
CA GLY A 120 -10.91 -16.75 -15.62
C GLY A 120 -9.91 -15.80 -14.99
N LEU A 121 -9.27 -16.21 -13.88
CA LEU A 121 -8.23 -15.43 -13.23
C LEU A 121 -6.98 -15.29 -14.12
N ALA A 122 -6.55 -16.36 -14.78
CA ALA A 122 -5.44 -16.32 -15.74
C ALA A 122 -5.76 -15.33 -16.89
N PHE A 123 -6.97 -15.35 -17.41
CA PHE A 123 -7.43 -14.41 -18.43
C PHE A 123 -7.41 -12.97 -17.92
N THR A 124 -7.85 -12.73 -16.70
CA THR A 124 -7.80 -11.40 -16.06
C THR A 124 -6.35 -10.89 -16.00
N TRP A 125 -5.41 -11.72 -15.56
CA TRP A 125 -3.99 -11.36 -15.46
C TRP A 125 -3.34 -11.16 -16.82
N LYS A 126 -3.69 -11.92 -17.81
CA LYS A 126 -3.21 -11.80 -19.20
C LYS A 126 -3.43 -10.40 -19.77
N TYR A 127 -4.59 -9.81 -19.52
CA TYR A 127 -4.99 -8.53 -20.10
C TYR A 127 -4.64 -7.33 -19.21
N LEU A 128 -3.89 -7.53 -18.14
CA LEU A 128 -3.36 -6.43 -17.36
C LEU A 128 -2.44 -5.55 -18.22
N PRO A 129 -2.54 -4.22 -18.14
CA PRO A 129 -1.64 -3.32 -18.85
C PRO A 129 -0.21 -3.45 -18.34
N ARG A 130 0.76 -2.92 -19.08
CA ARG A 130 2.10 -2.67 -18.51
C ARG A 130 1.96 -1.69 -17.36
N PHE A 131 2.66 -1.97 -16.27
CA PHE A 131 2.69 -1.13 -15.09
C PHE A 131 4.12 -0.61 -14.85
N THR A 132 4.25 0.53 -14.17
CA THR A 132 5.58 1.08 -13.88
C THR A 132 6.37 0.10 -13.02
N VAL A 133 7.57 -0.26 -13.47
CA VAL A 133 8.48 -1.15 -12.73
C VAL A 133 9.04 -0.37 -11.54
N LEU A 134 8.69 -0.77 -10.32
CA LEU A 134 9.17 -0.16 -9.07
C LEU A 134 10.24 -1.00 -8.37
N ALA A 135 10.32 -2.27 -8.73
CA ALA A 135 11.33 -3.21 -8.24
C ALA A 135 11.75 -4.12 -9.40
N PRO A 136 12.99 -4.62 -9.41
CA PRO A 136 13.44 -5.55 -10.43
C PRO A 136 12.49 -6.74 -10.57
N PRO A 137 12.05 -7.09 -11.78
CA PRO A 137 11.23 -8.28 -12.01
C PRO A 137 12.06 -9.57 -11.80
N PRO A 138 11.41 -10.75 -11.67
CA PRO A 138 12.09 -12.02 -11.38
C PRO A 138 13.24 -12.38 -12.33
N SER A 139 13.15 -11.99 -13.61
CA SER A 139 14.21 -12.21 -14.59
C SER A 139 15.50 -11.43 -14.31
N GLN A 140 15.40 -10.34 -13.57
CA GLN A 140 16.52 -9.46 -13.22
C GLN A 140 17.07 -9.73 -11.80
N TRP A 141 16.50 -10.68 -11.06
CA TRP A 141 17.01 -11.01 -9.74
C TRP A 141 18.40 -11.64 -9.83
N PRO A 142 19.30 -11.35 -8.87
CA PRO A 142 20.61 -11.95 -8.85
C PRO A 142 20.50 -13.48 -8.79
N PRO A 143 21.48 -14.20 -9.31
CA PRO A 143 21.61 -15.64 -9.03
C PRO A 143 21.71 -15.83 -7.51
N LEU A 144 21.39 -17.03 -7.03
CA LEU A 144 21.35 -17.38 -5.60
C LEU A 144 22.42 -16.66 -4.78
N ARG A 145 21.99 -15.88 -3.80
CA ARG A 145 22.89 -15.08 -2.96
C ARG A 145 23.76 -16.01 -2.11
N THR A 146 25.07 -15.93 -2.28
CA THR A 146 26.02 -16.13 -1.19
C THR A 146 25.88 -14.89 -0.29
N ALA A 147 25.55 -15.12 0.97
CA ALA A 147 25.17 -14.09 1.94
C ALA A 147 26.02 -12.81 1.83
N ALA A 148 25.39 -11.67 1.61
CA ALA A 148 25.62 -10.37 2.22
C ALA A 148 25.21 -9.20 1.31
N ALA A 149 24.14 -8.55 1.63
CA ALA A 149 23.97 -7.10 1.61
C ALA A 149 22.64 -6.81 2.32
N ALA A 150 22.69 -6.45 3.58
CA ALA A 150 21.59 -5.90 4.31
C ALA A 150 21.36 -4.50 3.76
N ASP A 151 20.18 -4.25 3.14
CA ASP A 151 19.67 -2.89 2.95
C ASP A 151 19.63 -2.25 4.34
N THR A 152 20.09 -1.01 4.44
CA THR A 152 20.02 -0.21 5.66
C THR A 152 18.56 -0.03 6.04
N VAL A 153 18.09 -0.87 6.94
CA VAL A 153 16.75 -0.77 7.52
C VAL A 153 16.79 0.43 8.47
N PRO A 154 15.88 1.43 8.32
CA PRO A 154 15.71 2.47 9.33
C PRO A 154 15.44 1.85 10.69
N ASP A 155 15.91 2.49 11.78
CA ASP A 155 15.78 1.94 13.12
C ASP A 155 14.32 1.51 13.41
N PRO A 156 14.05 0.21 13.58
CA PRO A 156 12.70 -0.31 13.79
C PRO A 156 12.01 0.33 15.00
N ARG A 157 12.80 0.76 16.01
CA ARG A 157 12.32 1.36 17.25
C ARG A 157 11.58 2.68 17.04
N ILE A 158 11.97 3.47 16.02
CA ILE A 158 11.32 4.74 15.72
C ILE A 158 9.95 4.49 15.08
N LEU A 159 9.88 3.57 14.12
CA LEU A 159 8.61 3.16 13.51
C LEU A 159 7.65 2.57 14.53
N ASP A 160 8.16 1.73 15.45
CA ASP A 160 7.34 1.15 16.52
C ASP A 160 6.85 2.24 17.49
N ARG A 161 7.67 3.24 17.77
CA ARG A 161 7.26 4.39 18.59
C ARG A 161 6.18 5.23 17.90
N ILE A 162 6.29 5.49 16.60
CA ILE A 162 5.26 6.18 15.81
C ILE A 162 3.96 5.36 15.82
N ARG A 163 4.02 4.05 15.55
CA ARG A 163 2.87 3.15 15.63
C ARG A 163 2.23 3.15 17.03
N GLY A 164 3.04 3.08 18.09
CA GLY A 164 2.56 3.13 19.46
C GLY A 164 1.86 4.43 19.81
N LEU A 165 2.37 5.58 19.37
CA LEU A 165 1.72 6.87 19.54
C LEU A 165 0.39 6.94 18.79
N LEU A 166 0.35 6.48 17.53
CA LEU A 166 -0.87 6.47 16.72
C LEU A 166 -1.90 5.49 17.29
N SER A 167 -1.48 4.31 17.70
CA SER A 167 -2.39 3.33 18.34
C SER A 167 -2.95 3.85 19.65
N LYS A 168 -2.13 4.51 20.48
CA LYS A 168 -2.61 5.16 21.70
C LYS A 168 -3.57 6.31 21.37
N ALA A 169 -3.24 7.12 20.37
CA ALA A 169 -4.12 8.14 19.87
C ALA A 169 -5.48 7.56 19.43
N GLU A 170 -5.49 6.41 18.77
CA GLU A 170 -6.72 5.71 18.35
C GLU A 170 -7.55 5.14 19.52
N SER A 171 -6.96 4.95 20.67
CA SER A 171 -7.59 4.30 21.83
C SER A 171 -7.98 5.27 22.94
N THR A 172 -7.53 6.53 22.92
CA THR A 172 -7.90 7.50 23.95
C THR A 172 -9.27 8.12 23.71
N ASP A 173 -10.01 8.35 24.81
CA ASP A 173 -11.31 9.02 24.80
C ASP A 173 -11.19 10.55 24.88
N PHE A 174 -9.97 11.07 25.07
CA PHE A 174 -9.72 12.50 25.23
C PHE A 174 -9.21 13.11 23.91
N PRO A 175 -9.97 13.99 23.28
CA PRO A 175 -9.63 14.63 22.03
C PRO A 175 -8.26 15.32 22.05
N GLU A 176 -7.98 16.10 23.07
CA GLU A 176 -6.73 16.85 23.21
C GLU A 176 -5.51 15.93 23.35
N GLU A 177 -5.66 14.78 24.06
CA GLU A 177 -4.59 13.79 24.18
C GLU A 177 -4.31 13.13 22.82
N ALA A 178 -5.36 12.79 22.08
CA ALA A 178 -5.21 12.19 20.77
C ALA A 178 -4.54 13.15 19.78
N GLU A 179 -4.90 14.42 19.79
CA GLU A 179 -4.25 15.46 18.98
C GLU A 179 -2.77 15.58 19.34
N ALA A 180 -2.46 15.64 20.63
CA ALA A 180 -1.08 15.70 21.11
C ALA A 180 -0.26 14.47 20.67
N LEU A 181 -0.85 13.27 20.75
CA LEU A 181 -0.19 12.04 20.31
C LEU A 181 0.05 11.97 18.80
N THR A 182 -0.91 12.46 17.99
CA THR A 182 -0.74 12.52 16.52
C THR A 182 0.28 13.58 16.13
N THR A 183 0.21 14.74 16.75
CA THR A 183 1.20 15.80 16.54
C THR A 183 2.59 15.28 16.90
N LYS A 184 2.71 14.56 18.02
CA LYS A 184 3.97 13.94 18.42
C LYS A 184 4.46 12.86 17.46
N ALA A 185 3.56 12.06 16.90
CA ALA A 185 3.91 11.12 15.84
C ALA A 185 4.45 11.84 14.60
N GLN A 186 3.78 12.91 14.14
CA GLN A 186 4.25 13.72 13.00
C GLN A 186 5.58 14.42 13.29
N GLU A 187 5.79 14.95 14.49
CA GLU A 187 7.09 15.49 14.90
C GLU A 187 8.22 14.46 14.77
N LEU A 188 8.00 13.23 15.25
CA LEU A 188 8.98 12.16 15.11
C LEU A 188 9.24 11.80 13.64
N VAL A 189 8.17 11.77 12.82
CA VAL A 189 8.24 11.57 11.38
C VAL A 189 9.16 12.62 10.74
N THR A 190 8.89 13.89 10.98
CA THR A 190 9.64 15.02 10.39
C THR A 190 11.07 15.05 10.90
N ARG A 191 11.28 14.89 12.21
CA ARG A 191 12.61 14.88 12.81
C ARG A 191 13.49 13.78 12.24
N TYR A 192 12.91 12.60 12.00
CA TYR A 192 13.65 11.49 11.40
C TYR A 192 13.90 11.71 9.91
N ALA A 193 12.95 12.27 9.18
CA ALA A 193 13.14 12.64 7.77
C ALA A 193 14.25 13.69 7.60
N VAL A 194 14.32 14.68 8.49
CA VAL A 194 15.41 15.67 8.54
C VAL A 194 16.75 14.99 8.81
N SER A 195 16.82 14.11 9.82
CA SER A 195 18.06 13.38 10.13
C SER A 195 18.51 12.51 8.96
N ALA A 196 17.57 11.81 8.28
CA ALA A 196 17.88 11.02 7.10
C ALA A 196 18.38 11.88 5.93
N ALA A 197 17.81 13.07 5.74
CA ALA A 197 18.26 14.02 4.71
C ALA A 197 19.67 14.54 4.98
N LEU A 198 20.00 14.80 6.25
CA LEU A 198 21.36 15.24 6.65
C LEU A 198 22.40 14.13 6.49
N LEU A 199 22.02 12.86 6.73
CA LEU A 199 22.90 11.70 6.59
C LEU A 199 23.13 11.27 5.13
N ALA A 200 22.18 11.54 4.22
CA ALA A 200 22.28 11.18 2.80
C ALA A 200 23.41 11.93 2.06
N GLY A 201 23.86 13.09 2.58
CA GLY A 201 24.97 13.85 2.00
C GLY A 201 24.68 14.32 0.57
N GLU A 202 25.66 14.17 -0.34
CA GLU A 202 25.56 14.61 -1.73
C GLU A 202 24.81 13.64 -2.65
N ASP A 203 24.54 12.39 -2.22
CA ASP A 203 23.78 11.40 -2.99
C ASP A 203 22.26 11.52 -2.71
N GLU A 204 21.69 12.61 -3.22
CA GLU A 204 20.30 13.02 -2.97
C GLU A 204 19.26 12.05 -3.58
N SER A 205 19.63 11.28 -4.60
CA SER A 205 18.77 10.27 -5.24
C SER A 205 18.75 8.94 -4.47
N SER A 206 19.68 8.74 -3.56
CA SER A 206 19.78 7.53 -2.75
C SER A 206 18.55 7.35 -1.87
N GLY A 207 17.86 6.21 -2.02
CA GLY A 207 16.67 5.87 -1.24
C GLY A 207 15.35 6.48 -1.70
N ILE A 208 15.30 7.17 -2.85
CA ILE A 208 14.01 7.58 -3.44
C ILE A 208 13.44 6.43 -4.26
N ARG A 209 12.21 6.04 -3.96
CA ARG A 209 11.52 4.94 -4.66
C ARG A 209 10.01 5.12 -4.70
N GLY A 210 9.34 4.23 -5.43
CA GLY A 210 7.89 4.13 -5.48
C GLY A 210 7.36 3.04 -4.53
N MET A 211 6.26 3.33 -3.86
CA MET A 211 5.47 2.37 -3.07
C MET A 211 4.03 2.35 -3.57
N ARG A 212 3.44 1.16 -3.69
CA ARG A 212 2.04 1.00 -4.07
C ARG A 212 1.13 0.92 -2.87
N VAL A 213 -0.02 1.58 -3.01
CA VAL A 213 -1.10 1.55 -2.03
C VAL A 213 -2.36 1.09 -2.75
N HIS A 214 -2.94 0.00 -2.27
CA HIS A 214 -4.16 -0.59 -2.81
C HIS A 214 -5.38 0.06 -2.17
N LEU A 215 -6.31 0.52 -3.01
CA LEU A 215 -7.47 1.28 -2.57
C LEU A 215 -8.77 0.61 -3.03
N ASP A 216 -9.44 -0.03 -2.08
CA ASP A 216 -10.69 -0.72 -2.33
C ASP A 216 -11.89 0.21 -2.35
N ASN A 217 -12.92 -0.20 -3.08
CA ASN A 217 -14.24 0.42 -2.99
C ASN A 217 -14.89 0.11 -1.62
N PRO A 218 -15.83 0.96 -1.18
CA PRO A 218 -16.28 2.22 -1.78
C PRO A 218 -15.29 3.38 -1.56
N TYR A 219 -15.47 4.46 -2.33
CA TYR A 219 -14.78 5.76 -2.14
C TYR A 219 -13.27 5.74 -2.42
N ALA A 220 -12.79 4.87 -3.31
CA ALA A 220 -11.37 4.77 -3.65
C ALA A 220 -10.76 6.11 -4.10
N LYS A 221 -11.52 6.92 -4.86
CA LYS A 221 -11.10 8.25 -5.30
C LYS A 221 -10.90 9.22 -4.12
N GLU A 222 -11.78 9.18 -3.15
CA GLU A 222 -11.72 10.04 -1.97
C GLU A 222 -10.62 9.58 -1.01
N LYS A 223 -10.39 8.28 -0.90
CA LYS A 223 -9.25 7.71 -0.16
C LYS A 223 -7.91 8.15 -0.75
N VAL A 224 -7.81 8.22 -2.08
CA VAL A 224 -6.56 8.73 -2.71
C VAL A 224 -6.34 10.22 -2.46
N LEU A 225 -7.39 11.01 -2.24
CA LEU A 225 -7.22 12.42 -1.83
C LEU A 225 -6.53 12.51 -0.47
N LEU A 226 -6.94 11.67 0.49
CA LEU A 226 -6.30 11.59 1.80
C LEU A 226 -4.84 11.14 1.67
N LEU A 227 -4.57 10.08 0.91
CA LEU A 227 -3.20 9.62 0.65
C LEU A 227 -2.33 10.71 0.01
N THR A 228 -2.89 11.44 -0.96
CA THR A 228 -2.19 12.56 -1.63
C THR A 228 -1.90 13.71 -0.66
N ALA A 229 -2.85 14.04 0.22
CA ALA A 229 -2.67 15.08 1.22
C ALA A 229 -1.56 14.73 2.22
N ILE A 230 -1.54 13.48 2.70
CA ILE A 230 -0.50 12.96 3.59
C ILE A 230 0.86 12.94 2.86
N GLY A 231 0.89 12.41 1.63
CA GLY A 231 2.11 12.35 0.81
C GLY A 231 2.71 13.73 0.58
N SER A 232 1.88 14.70 0.18
CA SER A 232 2.35 16.09 -0.05
C SER A 232 2.90 16.76 1.21
N ALA A 233 2.31 16.48 2.38
CA ALA A 233 2.81 16.99 3.65
C ALA A 233 4.15 16.35 4.07
N ASN A 234 4.46 15.18 3.54
CA ASN A 234 5.69 14.43 3.80
C ASN A 234 6.64 14.38 2.58
N ARG A 235 6.63 15.41 1.76
CA ARG A 235 7.54 15.60 0.59
C ARG A 235 7.50 14.46 -0.43
N ALA A 236 6.36 13.79 -0.56
CA ALA A 236 6.14 12.71 -1.51
C ALA A 236 5.13 13.09 -2.60
N ARG A 237 5.17 12.37 -3.72
CA ARG A 237 4.25 12.55 -4.86
C ARG A 237 3.38 11.31 -5.03
N THR A 238 2.11 11.52 -5.35
CA THR A 238 1.13 10.44 -5.52
C THR A 238 0.54 10.45 -6.91
N VAL A 239 0.50 9.29 -7.56
CA VAL A 239 -0.23 9.08 -8.82
C VAL A 239 -1.29 7.99 -8.62
N TRP A 240 -2.45 8.17 -9.26
CA TRP A 240 -3.62 7.29 -9.12
C TRP A 240 -3.99 6.58 -10.41
N PHE A 241 -4.06 5.27 -10.37
CA PHE A 241 -4.49 4.39 -11.46
C PHE A 241 -5.91 3.89 -11.19
N ALA A 242 -6.90 4.71 -11.55
CA ALA A 242 -8.31 4.48 -11.22
C ALA A 242 -8.86 3.13 -11.71
N LYS A 243 -8.43 2.67 -12.88
CA LYS A 243 -8.91 1.42 -13.47
C LYS A 243 -8.58 0.19 -12.62
N VAL A 244 -7.43 0.21 -11.98
CA VAL A 244 -6.94 -0.92 -11.16
C VAL A 244 -7.05 -0.67 -9.66
N GLY A 245 -7.42 0.54 -9.23
CA GLY A 245 -7.57 0.87 -7.82
C GLY A 245 -6.24 0.94 -7.05
N ILE A 246 -5.15 1.31 -7.74
CA ILE A 246 -3.80 1.35 -7.16
C ILE A 246 -3.28 2.79 -7.23
N ALA A 247 -2.79 3.32 -6.13
CA ALA A 247 -1.99 4.52 -6.10
C ALA A 247 -0.50 4.17 -5.97
N THR A 248 0.37 4.97 -6.57
CA THR A 248 1.81 4.91 -6.32
C THR A 248 2.25 6.19 -5.66
N VAL A 249 2.93 6.07 -4.54
CA VAL A 249 3.56 7.17 -3.81
C VAL A 249 5.06 7.09 -4.05
N VAL A 250 5.67 8.19 -4.49
CA VAL A 250 7.12 8.33 -4.71
C VAL A 250 7.69 9.24 -3.65
N GLY A 251 8.71 8.79 -2.96
CA GLY A 251 9.36 9.52 -1.87
C GLY A 251 10.56 8.74 -1.33
N GLY A 252 11.18 9.26 -0.28
CA GLY A 252 12.24 8.54 0.42
C GLY A 252 11.70 7.36 1.21
N ASP A 253 12.55 6.38 1.46
CA ASP A 253 12.20 5.13 2.15
C ASP A 253 11.55 5.33 3.51
N VAL A 254 12.01 6.33 4.23
CA VAL A 254 11.53 6.66 5.57
C VAL A 254 10.14 7.27 5.47
N GLU A 255 10.00 8.29 4.61
CA GLU A 255 8.75 8.99 4.37
C GLU A 255 7.66 8.05 3.87
N LEU A 256 7.99 7.11 2.97
CA LEU A 256 7.03 6.14 2.44
C LEU A 256 6.43 5.23 3.53
N ARG A 257 7.27 4.72 4.45
CA ARG A 257 6.78 3.89 5.57
C ARG A 257 5.91 4.67 6.53
N GLN A 258 6.25 5.92 6.76
CA GLN A 258 5.49 6.82 7.62
C GLN A 258 4.14 7.18 7.00
N ILE A 259 4.13 7.46 5.69
CA ILE A 259 2.91 7.72 4.92
C ILE A 259 1.97 6.51 4.99
N GLU A 260 2.49 5.29 4.87
CA GLU A 260 1.72 4.05 4.97
C GLU A 260 1.00 3.94 6.33
N VAL A 261 1.73 4.16 7.42
CA VAL A 261 1.20 4.09 8.78
C VAL A 261 0.18 5.22 9.04
N LEU A 262 0.51 6.46 8.67
CA LEU A 262 -0.39 7.61 8.81
C LEU A 262 -1.66 7.43 7.99
N PHE A 263 -1.54 6.94 6.77
CA PHE A 263 -2.69 6.71 5.91
C PHE A 263 -3.64 5.67 6.49
N GLY A 264 -3.11 4.54 6.99
CA GLY A 264 -3.90 3.50 7.62
C GLY A 264 -4.69 4.04 8.81
N SER A 265 -4.02 4.72 9.73
CA SER A 265 -4.63 5.30 10.92
C SER A 265 -5.68 6.36 10.57
N LEU A 266 -5.32 7.36 9.77
CA LEU A 266 -6.23 8.45 9.39
C LEU A 266 -7.43 7.98 8.55
N LEU A 267 -7.29 6.92 7.77
CA LEU A 267 -8.40 6.33 7.03
C LEU A 267 -9.42 5.65 7.97
N VAL A 268 -8.95 4.94 8.99
CA VAL A 268 -9.82 4.34 10.02
C VAL A 268 -10.62 5.44 10.72
N GLN A 269 -9.96 6.52 11.11
CA GLN A 269 -10.60 7.65 11.79
C GLN A 269 -11.62 8.36 10.92
N ALA A 270 -11.24 8.67 9.65
CA ALA A 270 -12.15 9.27 8.69
C ALA A 270 -13.41 8.43 8.52
N THR A 271 -13.25 7.10 8.47
CA THR A 271 -14.36 6.16 8.29
C THR A 271 -15.27 6.14 9.52
N ARG A 272 -14.71 6.14 10.72
CA ARG A 272 -15.45 6.20 12.00
C ARG A 272 -16.19 7.54 12.13
N ALA A 273 -15.51 8.65 11.93
CA ALA A 273 -16.10 9.99 11.99
C ALA A 273 -17.24 10.15 10.96
N MET A 274 -17.07 9.63 9.75
CA MET A 274 -18.11 9.63 8.73
C MET A 274 -19.34 8.79 9.14
N ALA A 275 -19.14 7.69 9.83
CA ALA A 275 -20.24 6.87 10.36
C ALA A 275 -21.00 7.60 11.46
N VAL A 276 -20.32 8.30 12.36
CA VAL A 276 -20.90 9.12 13.44
C VAL A 276 -21.66 10.32 12.88
N ALA A 277 -21.09 11.03 11.90
CA ALA A 277 -21.76 12.19 11.26
C ALA A 277 -23.07 11.80 10.56
N GLY A 278 -23.21 10.49 10.23
CA GLY A 278 -24.43 10.01 9.58
C GLY A 278 -24.65 10.62 8.20
N THR A 279 -25.88 10.53 7.70
CA THR A 279 -26.25 11.06 6.38
C THR A 279 -27.35 12.11 6.47
N GLY A 280 -27.73 12.55 7.69
CA GLY A 280 -28.79 13.53 7.88
C GLY A 280 -30.15 13.09 7.29
N GLY A 281 -30.46 11.79 7.32
CA GLY A 281 -31.68 11.22 6.73
C GLY A 281 -31.64 11.07 5.19
N ARG A 282 -30.51 11.39 4.54
CA ARG A 282 -30.33 11.20 3.09
C ARG A 282 -30.26 9.72 2.76
N VAL A 283 -30.85 9.34 1.61
CA VAL A 283 -30.83 7.97 1.09
C VAL A 283 -30.25 7.94 -0.33
N GLY A 284 -29.78 6.79 -0.77
CA GLY A 284 -29.31 6.55 -2.13
C GLY A 284 -28.17 7.48 -2.57
N GLY A 285 -28.36 8.17 -3.69
CA GLY A 285 -27.35 9.06 -4.29
C GLY A 285 -26.97 10.25 -3.41
N GLY A 286 -27.90 10.80 -2.63
CA GLY A 286 -27.64 11.90 -1.69
C GLY A 286 -26.70 11.48 -0.55
N ALA A 287 -26.93 10.30 0.03
CA ALA A 287 -26.02 9.74 1.04
C ALA A 287 -24.61 9.49 0.49
N THR A 288 -24.52 9.01 -0.74
CA THR A 288 -23.24 8.80 -1.41
C THR A 288 -22.51 10.11 -1.68
N ALA A 289 -23.21 11.15 -2.13
CA ALA A 289 -22.65 12.49 -2.36
C ALA A 289 -22.11 13.09 -1.06
N PHE A 290 -22.88 13.02 0.02
CA PHE A 290 -22.46 13.45 1.35
C PHE A 290 -21.16 12.76 1.81
N ARG A 291 -21.12 11.44 1.77
CA ARG A 291 -19.93 10.66 2.20
C ARG A 291 -18.68 10.98 1.38
N ARG A 292 -18.83 11.16 0.07
CA ARG A 292 -17.71 11.59 -0.80
C ARG A 292 -17.22 12.98 -0.43
N ALA A 293 -18.14 13.91 -0.24
CA ALA A 293 -17.79 15.27 0.16
C ALA A 293 -17.14 15.30 1.55
N PHE A 294 -17.65 14.51 2.48
CA PHE A 294 -17.06 14.34 3.81
C PHE A 294 -15.62 13.91 3.74
N LEU A 295 -15.33 12.82 3.03
CA LEU A 295 -13.96 12.30 2.90
C LEU A 295 -13.03 13.31 2.19
N ALA A 296 -13.54 14.06 1.21
CA ALA A 296 -12.76 15.10 0.54
C ALA A 296 -12.45 16.28 1.46
N GLY A 297 -13.42 16.74 2.26
CA GLY A 297 -13.25 17.79 3.26
C GLY A 297 -12.28 17.37 4.36
N TYR A 298 -12.42 16.15 4.87
CA TYR A 298 -11.52 15.55 5.83
C TYR A 298 -10.08 15.50 5.30
N ALA A 299 -9.87 14.96 4.10
CA ALA A 299 -8.55 14.88 3.47
C ALA A 299 -7.88 16.25 3.30
N GLY A 300 -8.64 17.26 2.88
CA GLY A 300 -8.15 18.63 2.74
C GLY A 300 -7.64 19.21 4.04
N ARG A 301 -8.44 19.09 5.12
CA ARG A 301 -8.07 19.66 6.43
C ARG A 301 -6.93 18.89 7.11
N ILE A 302 -6.91 17.56 7.00
CA ILE A 302 -5.77 16.76 7.46
C ILE A 302 -4.48 17.22 6.76
N GLY A 303 -4.51 17.43 5.44
CA GLY A 303 -3.34 17.92 4.71
C GLY A 303 -2.86 19.29 5.17
N GLU A 304 -3.76 20.21 5.56
CA GLU A 304 -3.40 21.51 6.13
C GLU A 304 -2.70 21.31 7.49
N ARG A 305 -3.31 20.55 8.40
CA ARG A 305 -2.77 20.26 9.74
C ARG A 305 -1.41 19.57 9.71
N LEU A 306 -1.23 18.59 8.83
CA LEU A 306 0.05 17.88 8.69
C LEU A 306 1.15 18.82 8.18
N ARG A 307 0.85 19.72 7.22
CA ARG A 307 1.82 20.73 6.76
C ARG A 307 2.18 21.73 7.84
N GLU A 308 1.22 22.19 8.64
CA GLU A 308 1.46 23.06 9.79
C GLU A 308 2.36 22.37 10.84
N ALA A 309 2.11 21.08 11.11
CA ALA A 309 2.92 20.29 12.03
C ALA A 309 4.33 20.03 11.48
N ASP A 310 4.46 19.70 10.19
CA ASP A 310 5.76 19.52 9.52
C ASP A 310 6.61 20.78 9.54
N ALA A 311 6.00 21.94 9.27
CA ALA A 311 6.72 23.22 9.29
C ALA A 311 7.28 23.52 10.69
N ARG A 312 6.49 23.32 11.75
CA ARG A 312 6.93 23.49 13.14
C ARG A 312 8.06 22.54 13.50
N ALA A 313 7.84 21.23 13.24
CA ALA A 313 8.82 20.20 13.55
C ALA A 313 10.14 20.36 12.77
N THR A 314 10.10 20.94 11.57
CA THR A 314 11.30 21.26 10.79
C THR A 314 12.13 22.35 11.48
N VAL A 315 11.49 23.38 12.02
CA VAL A 315 12.17 24.45 12.79
C VAL A 315 12.78 23.88 14.07
N ASP A 316 12.03 23.06 14.81
CA ASP A 316 12.50 22.43 16.04
C ASP A 316 13.68 21.48 15.75
N ALA A 317 13.60 20.69 14.67
CA ALA A 317 14.68 19.79 14.28
C ALA A 317 15.96 20.56 13.86
N ALA A 318 15.82 21.73 13.23
CA ALA A 318 16.96 22.59 12.91
C ALA A 318 17.65 23.12 14.19
N ALA A 319 16.84 23.55 15.17
CA ALA A 319 17.34 24.02 16.46
C ALA A 319 18.04 22.88 17.24
N ASP A 320 17.45 21.69 17.27
CA ASP A 320 18.05 20.50 17.94
C ASP A 320 19.38 20.07 17.31
N ALA A 321 19.55 20.28 15.99
CA ALA A 321 20.76 19.97 15.27
C ALA A 321 21.81 21.10 15.27
N ASP A 322 21.50 22.24 15.93
CA ASP A 322 22.31 23.47 15.91
C ASP A 322 22.59 23.93 14.46
N LEU A 323 21.61 23.79 13.57
CA LEU A 323 21.71 24.16 12.16
C LEU A 323 20.78 25.33 11.86
N PRO A 324 21.30 26.42 11.24
CA PRO A 324 20.43 27.49 10.78
C PRO A 324 19.49 27.01 9.66
N MET A 325 18.26 27.51 9.66
CA MET A 325 17.27 27.20 8.60
C MET A 325 17.77 27.53 7.20
N THR A 326 18.66 28.49 7.06
CA THR A 326 19.34 28.85 5.80
C THR A 326 20.19 27.71 5.23
N THR A 327 20.65 26.79 6.09
CA THR A 327 21.39 25.57 5.70
C THR A 327 20.45 24.39 5.47
N LEU A 328 19.46 24.19 6.34
CA LEU A 328 18.56 23.04 6.27
C LEU A 328 17.55 23.17 5.11
N ALA A 329 16.97 24.34 4.87
CA ALA A 329 15.95 24.53 3.85
C ALA A 329 16.42 24.17 2.42
N PRO A 330 17.63 24.53 1.97
CA PRO A 330 18.16 24.07 0.68
C PRO A 330 18.31 22.54 0.58
N ILE A 331 18.70 21.86 1.65
CA ILE A 331 18.85 20.39 1.69
C ILE A 331 17.48 19.73 1.47
N LEU A 332 16.46 20.18 2.19
CA LEU A 332 15.10 19.68 2.05
C LEU A 332 14.48 20.01 0.67
N ALA A 333 14.80 21.18 0.12
CA ALA A 333 14.36 21.58 -1.21
C ALA A 333 14.97 20.66 -2.28
N ARG A 334 16.28 20.41 -2.26
CA ARG A 334 16.96 19.49 -3.18
C ARG A 334 16.38 18.07 -3.10
N ARG A 335 16.12 17.58 -1.87
CA ARG A 335 15.47 16.27 -1.72
C ARG A 335 14.07 16.23 -2.33
N SER A 336 13.29 17.30 -2.20
CA SER A 336 11.99 17.42 -2.86
C SER A 336 12.10 17.47 -4.39
N GLU A 337 13.12 18.13 -4.92
CA GLU A 337 13.43 18.17 -6.36
C GLU A 337 13.81 16.78 -6.87
N ALA A 338 14.63 16.04 -6.15
CA ALA A 338 14.99 14.65 -6.50
C ALA A 338 13.75 13.72 -6.51
N VAL A 339 12.81 13.89 -5.58
CA VAL A 339 11.52 13.18 -5.60
C VAL A 339 10.71 13.57 -6.84
N ASP A 340 10.69 14.85 -7.21
CA ASP A 340 9.98 15.33 -8.41
C ASP A 340 10.60 14.81 -9.70
N GLU A 341 11.91 14.68 -9.76
CA GLU A 341 12.64 14.11 -10.90
C GLU A 341 12.33 12.62 -11.05
N GLU A 342 12.42 11.86 -9.97
CA GLU A 342 12.09 10.42 -9.99
C GLU A 342 10.61 10.20 -10.33
N PHE A 343 9.71 11.02 -9.80
CA PHE A 343 8.29 10.97 -10.14
C PHE A 343 8.06 11.21 -11.65
N ARG A 344 8.71 12.22 -12.24
CA ARG A 344 8.62 12.49 -13.67
C ARG A 344 9.24 11.38 -14.53
N ARG A 345 10.33 10.76 -14.05
CA ARG A 345 10.97 9.62 -14.70
C ARG A 345 10.05 8.40 -14.74
N LEU A 346 9.40 8.09 -13.61
CA LEU A 346 8.49 6.95 -13.48
C LEU A 346 7.16 7.18 -14.18
N PHE A 347 6.66 8.42 -14.20
CA PHE A 347 5.33 8.78 -14.67
C PHE A 347 5.35 10.01 -15.59
N PRO A 348 5.91 9.90 -16.81
CA PRO A 348 6.08 11.05 -17.72
C PRO A 348 4.75 11.59 -18.27
N ALA A 349 3.66 10.81 -18.22
CA ALA A 349 2.36 11.15 -18.81
C ALA A 349 1.26 11.28 -17.76
N THR A 350 1.49 12.02 -16.67
CA THR A 350 0.48 12.29 -15.65
C THR A 350 -0.44 13.45 -16.02
N ARG A 351 -1.71 13.36 -15.59
CA ARG A 351 -2.68 14.46 -15.72
C ARG A 351 -3.16 14.86 -14.33
N SER A 352 -3.17 16.16 -14.06
CA SER A 352 -3.81 16.68 -12.86
C SER A 352 -5.34 16.53 -12.97
N SER A 353 -5.95 15.97 -11.94
CA SER A 353 -7.40 15.83 -11.85
C SER A 353 -7.93 16.71 -10.70
N ARG A 354 -8.82 17.64 -11.03
CA ARG A 354 -9.54 18.41 -10.01
C ARG A 354 -10.80 17.66 -9.61
N THR A 355 -11.00 17.50 -8.31
CA THR A 355 -12.25 16.94 -7.76
C THR A 355 -13.20 18.10 -7.48
N ARG A 356 -14.40 18.05 -8.05
CA ARG A 356 -15.51 18.95 -7.67
C ARG A 356 -16.26 18.32 -6.51
N THR A 357 -16.37 19.04 -5.41
CA THR A 357 -17.21 18.66 -4.29
C THR A 357 -18.63 19.16 -4.57
N VAL A 358 -19.61 18.28 -4.56
CA VAL A 358 -20.99 18.59 -4.92
C VAL A 358 -21.87 18.86 -3.68
N ASP A 359 -21.49 18.31 -2.53
CA ASP A 359 -22.24 18.42 -1.27
C ASP A 359 -21.46 19.28 -0.28
N ALA A 360 -21.92 20.51 -0.06
CA ALA A 360 -21.25 21.48 0.81
C ALA A 360 -21.32 21.07 2.29
N GLU A 361 -22.46 20.52 2.73
CA GLU A 361 -22.65 20.09 4.12
C GLU A 361 -21.76 18.93 4.48
N GLY A 362 -21.68 17.89 3.62
CA GLY A 362 -20.75 16.79 3.79
C GLY A 362 -19.30 17.27 3.83
N TRP A 363 -18.93 18.23 2.97
CA TRP A 363 -17.59 18.80 2.96
C TRP A 363 -17.25 19.55 4.27
N HIS A 364 -18.18 20.37 4.79
CA HIS A 364 -17.97 21.07 6.06
C HIS A 364 -17.90 20.09 7.24
N ALA A 365 -18.79 19.10 7.30
CA ALA A 365 -18.76 18.06 8.32
C ALA A 365 -17.44 17.26 8.30
N GLY A 366 -16.89 16.99 7.12
CA GLY A 366 -15.60 16.33 6.97
C GLY A 366 -14.44 17.19 7.47
N ARG A 367 -14.43 18.49 7.20
CA ARG A 367 -13.44 19.42 7.73
C ARG A 367 -13.52 19.54 9.25
N GLU A 368 -14.72 19.68 9.81
CA GLU A 368 -14.97 19.72 11.24
C GLU A 368 -14.51 18.42 11.92
N ALA A 369 -14.85 17.27 11.35
CA ALA A 369 -14.35 15.98 11.83
C ALA A 369 -12.82 15.89 11.79
N ALA A 370 -12.17 16.52 10.81
CA ALA A 370 -10.72 16.59 10.73
C ALA A 370 -10.09 17.58 11.70
N GLU A 371 -10.77 18.67 12.07
CA GLU A 371 -10.36 19.54 13.20
C GLU A 371 -10.42 18.77 14.52
N ASN A 372 -11.54 18.08 14.69
CA ASN A 372 -11.80 17.20 15.82
C ASN A 372 -11.21 15.80 15.60
N ALA A 373 -10.44 15.56 14.55
CA ALA A 373 -9.69 14.34 14.36
C ALA A 373 -8.55 14.28 15.37
N CYS A 374 -9.02 14.30 16.51
CA CYS A 374 -8.66 13.60 17.67
C CYS A 374 -9.25 12.23 17.52
N LEU A 375 -8.50 11.32 17.65
CA LEU A 375 -8.62 9.92 17.43
C LEU A 375 -9.38 9.25 18.57
N THR A 376 -10.67 9.52 18.68
CA THR A 376 -11.51 8.85 19.66
C THR A 376 -12.21 7.65 19.08
N SER A 377 -12.00 6.48 19.67
CA SER A 377 -12.92 5.35 19.53
C SER A 377 -14.18 5.64 20.38
N PRO A 378 -15.40 5.38 19.87
CA PRO A 378 -16.57 5.43 20.72
C PRO A 378 -16.44 4.36 21.81
N SER A 379 -16.57 4.78 23.07
CA SER A 379 -16.77 3.86 24.19
C SER A 379 -17.96 2.96 23.88
N THR A 380 -17.76 1.67 23.86
CA THR A 380 -18.83 0.68 24.02
C THR A 380 -19.37 0.84 25.45
N SER A 381 -20.32 1.76 25.61
CA SER A 381 -21.22 1.74 26.76
C SER A 381 -22.05 0.47 26.63
N GLY A 382 -21.66 -0.58 27.32
CA GLY A 382 -22.51 -1.74 27.53
C GLY A 382 -23.77 -1.30 28.26
N PRO A 383 -24.92 -1.88 27.94
CA PRO A 383 -26.14 -1.62 28.74
C PRO A 383 -25.96 -2.21 30.14
N GLN A 384 -26.32 -1.41 31.14
CA GLN A 384 -26.59 -1.89 32.48
C GLN A 384 -27.85 -2.74 32.49
#